data_196dede069bdeb626d3bfa586c30ff7d
#
_entry.id   196dede069bdeb626d3bfa586c30ff7d
#
_cell.length_a   1.000
_cell.length_b   1.000
_cell.length_c   1.000
_cell.angle_alpha   90.00
_cell.angle_beta   90.00
_cell.angle_gamma   90.00
#
_symmetry.space_group_name_H-M   'P 1'
#
loop_
_entity.id
_entity.type
_entity.pdbx_description
1 polymer ?
#
loop_
_entity_poly.entity_id
_entity_poly.type
_entity_poly.pdbx_seq_one_letter_code
_entity_poly.pdbx_strand_id
1 'polypeptide(L)'
;MKQKTYDVIVVGGGAAGLMAAIHAASGGAHTAILDHHEVSGKKILATGNGKCNFTNLMQGESYYRCDTPAFVLHILEQFSAEDTIAFFRELGVMTRDRQGYCYPRSGQASAIRNALLRKAEKLGIEIHNGIGIRKIIRENNRFSFDTKSGSFFSTCCILATGGMASPKSGSDGSGYIYAKSFGHTVKKPLPALTALMAEANWLKETTGVRADATVKLYVDGSCVAEVPVKYRWLIMGFPGFRLFR
;
A
#
# COMPACT_ATOMS: atom_id res chain seq x y z
N MET A 1 -15.07 -2.87 -31.20
CA MET A 1 -14.26 -2.02 -30.26
C MET A 1 -12.79 -2.15 -30.62
N LYS A 2 -12.03 -1.05 -30.71
CA LYS A 2 -10.58 -1.12 -30.94
C LYS A 2 -9.92 -1.85 -29.76
N GLN A 3 -9.10 -2.85 -30.03
CA GLN A 3 -8.30 -3.53 -28.99
C GLN A 3 -7.27 -2.54 -28.43
N LYS A 4 -7.29 -2.30 -27.13
CA LYS A 4 -6.30 -1.45 -26.45
C LYS A 4 -5.09 -2.31 -26.10
N THR A 5 -3.95 -2.02 -26.70
CA THR A 5 -2.69 -2.77 -26.53
C THR A 5 -1.61 -1.86 -25.97
N TYR A 6 -0.87 -2.40 -24.98
CA TYR A 6 0.19 -1.72 -24.26
C TYR A 6 1.44 -2.60 -24.17
N ASP A 7 2.58 -2.03 -23.86
CA ASP A 7 3.76 -2.79 -23.50
C ASP A 7 3.61 -3.33 -22.08
N VAL A 8 3.12 -2.48 -21.17
CA VAL A 8 2.93 -2.82 -19.75
C VAL A 8 1.52 -2.43 -19.29
N ILE A 9 0.82 -3.38 -18.68
CA ILE A 9 -0.38 -3.08 -17.91
C ILE A 9 -0.10 -3.34 -16.43
N VAL A 10 -0.35 -2.32 -15.61
CA VAL A 10 -0.30 -2.40 -14.16
C VAL A 10 -1.72 -2.57 -13.61
N VAL A 11 -1.93 -3.63 -12.83
CA VAL A 11 -3.21 -3.91 -12.18
C VAL A 11 -3.21 -3.33 -10.77
N GLY A 12 -3.99 -2.28 -10.57
CA GLY A 12 -4.10 -1.53 -9.33
C GLY A 12 -3.40 -0.18 -9.38
N GLY A 13 -4.16 0.90 -9.17
CA GLY A 13 -3.70 2.29 -9.16
C GLY A 13 -3.33 2.83 -7.77
N GLY A 14 -2.87 1.95 -6.86
CA GLY A 14 -2.34 2.34 -5.56
C GLY A 14 -0.92 2.93 -5.63
N ALA A 15 -0.27 3.14 -4.48
CA ALA A 15 1.09 3.68 -4.42
C ALA A 15 2.08 2.83 -5.24
N ALA A 16 2.08 1.52 -5.03
CA ALA A 16 2.95 0.60 -5.76
C ALA A 16 2.68 0.61 -7.26
N GLY A 17 1.40 0.60 -7.66
CA GLY A 17 1.03 0.60 -9.08
C GLY A 17 1.38 1.90 -9.79
N LEU A 18 1.15 3.05 -9.16
CA LEU A 18 1.56 4.34 -9.71
C LEU A 18 3.09 4.42 -9.86
N MET A 19 3.87 3.98 -8.86
CA MET A 19 5.33 3.92 -8.96
C MET A 19 5.79 2.98 -10.06
N ALA A 20 5.24 1.76 -10.13
CA ALA A 20 5.59 0.79 -11.17
C ALA A 20 5.30 1.32 -12.59
N ALA A 21 4.14 1.94 -12.79
CA ALA A 21 3.77 2.52 -14.07
C ALA A 21 4.68 3.70 -14.46
N ILE A 22 5.01 4.56 -13.49
CA ILE A 22 5.93 5.69 -13.71
C ILE A 22 7.31 5.19 -14.15
N HIS A 23 7.85 4.16 -13.48
CA HIS A 23 9.16 3.60 -13.85
C HIS A 23 9.11 2.90 -15.21
N ALA A 24 8.07 2.12 -15.50
CA ALA A 24 7.90 1.50 -16.82
C ALA A 24 7.83 2.54 -17.95
N ALA A 25 7.00 3.57 -17.80
CA ALA A 25 6.85 4.63 -18.78
C ALA A 25 8.10 5.52 -18.89
N SER A 26 8.84 5.75 -17.81
CA SER A 26 10.13 6.47 -17.85
C SER A 26 11.19 5.66 -18.62
N GLY A 27 11.08 4.33 -18.67
CA GLY A 27 11.89 3.44 -19.51
C GLY A 27 11.42 3.37 -20.96
N GLY A 28 10.42 4.16 -21.37
CA GLY A 28 9.90 4.22 -22.75
C GLY A 28 8.75 3.26 -23.05
N ALA A 29 8.24 2.49 -22.08
CA ALA A 29 7.13 1.57 -22.31
C ALA A 29 5.79 2.30 -22.42
N HIS A 30 4.98 1.96 -23.41
CA HIS A 30 3.58 2.37 -23.50
C HIS A 30 2.79 1.67 -22.40
N THR A 31 2.40 2.42 -21.37
CA THR A 31 1.93 1.90 -20.09
C THR A 31 0.51 2.31 -19.77
N ALA A 32 -0.29 1.38 -19.26
CA ALA A 32 -1.60 1.66 -18.68
C ALA A 32 -1.73 1.12 -17.25
N ILE A 33 -2.61 1.74 -16.47
CA ILE A 33 -3.07 1.26 -15.17
C ILE A 33 -4.55 0.87 -15.29
N LEU A 34 -4.90 -0.33 -14.82
CA LEU A 34 -6.29 -0.75 -14.64
C LEU A 34 -6.60 -0.77 -13.13
N ASP A 35 -7.48 0.09 -12.68
CA ASP A 35 -7.91 0.15 -11.28
C ASP A 35 -9.42 -0.10 -11.17
N HIS A 36 -9.84 -0.95 -10.24
CA HIS A 36 -11.25 -1.20 -9.99
C HIS A 36 -11.96 -0.06 -9.27
N HIS A 37 -11.21 0.82 -8.61
CA HIS A 37 -11.74 2.03 -7.99
C HIS A 37 -11.95 3.14 -9.02
N GLU A 38 -12.95 3.99 -8.73
CA GLU A 38 -13.22 5.20 -9.50
C GLU A 38 -12.09 6.24 -9.42
N VAL A 39 -11.20 6.11 -8.41
CA VAL A 39 -10.15 7.09 -8.16
C VAL A 39 -8.87 6.37 -7.74
N SER A 40 -7.83 6.47 -8.55
CA SER A 40 -6.50 5.94 -8.24
C SER A 40 -5.85 6.65 -7.04
N GLY A 41 -5.03 5.90 -6.30
CA GLY A 41 -4.34 6.40 -5.12
C GLY A 41 -5.23 6.62 -3.89
N LYS A 42 -6.46 6.10 -3.88
CA LYS A 42 -7.44 6.28 -2.78
C LYS A 42 -6.85 5.91 -1.42
N LYS A 43 -6.15 4.79 -1.32
CA LYS A 43 -5.57 4.31 -0.07
C LYS A 43 -4.45 5.22 0.44
N ILE A 44 -3.71 5.90 -0.42
CA ILE A 44 -2.68 6.86 -0.03
C ILE A 44 -3.27 7.93 0.90
N LEU A 45 -4.46 8.43 0.57
CA LEU A 45 -5.12 9.50 1.33
C LEU A 45 -5.46 9.12 2.78
N ALA A 46 -5.61 7.82 3.06
CA ALA A 46 -5.92 7.32 4.41
C ALA A 46 -4.65 6.97 5.22
N THR A 47 -3.48 6.88 4.56
CA THR A 47 -2.23 6.49 5.23
C THR A 47 -1.73 7.56 6.19
N GLY A 48 -1.03 7.14 7.26
CA GLY A 48 -0.46 8.06 8.24
C GLY A 48 -1.51 9.01 8.84
N ASN A 49 -2.75 8.56 9.00
CA ASN A 49 -3.88 9.38 9.47
C ASN A 49 -4.09 10.65 8.60
N GLY A 50 -4.10 10.47 7.29
CA GLY A 50 -4.26 11.55 6.30
C GLY A 50 -2.99 12.35 6.00
N LYS A 51 -1.84 11.97 6.57
CA LYS A 51 -0.54 12.66 6.40
C LYS A 51 0.40 11.94 5.45
N CYS A 52 0.19 10.65 5.18
CA CYS A 52 1.03 9.76 4.40
C CYS A 52 2.48 9.67 4.92
N ASN A 53 2.74 8.71 5.81
CA ASN A 53 4.11 8.26 6.03
C ASN A 53 4.56 7.46 4.79
N PHE A 54 5.34 8.09 3.91
CA PHE A 54 5.65 7.50 2.61
C PHE A 54 6.96 6.71 2.60
N THR A 55 7.87 6.93 3.56
CA THR A 55 9.05 6.10 3.81
C THR A 55 9.57 6.26 5.24
N ASN A 56 10.55 5.44 5.62
CA ASN A 56 11.20 5.47 6.92
C ASN A 56 12.71 5.37 6.74
N LEU A 57 13.47 6.23 7.42
CA LEU A 57 14.94 6.22 7.42
C LEU A 57 15.53 5.12 8.31
N MET A 58 14.73 4.63 9.27
CA MET A 58 15.16 3.52 10.13
C MET A 58 14.88 2.21 9.41
N GLN A 59 15.92 1.66 8.79
CA GLN A 59 15.91 0.39 8.09
C GLN A 59 16.85 -0.59 8.79
N GLY A 60 16.54 -1.88 8.74
CA GLY A 60 17.34 -2.94 9.33
C GLY A 60 16.51 -4.19 9.56
N GLU A 61 17.15 -5.36 9.68
CA GLU A 61 16.47 -6.65 9.84
C GLU A 61 15.52 -6.69 11.03
N SER A 62 15.87 -6.02 12.14
CA SER A 62 15.06 -5.96 13.35
C SER A 62 13.69 -5.32 13.18
N TYR A 63 13.49 -4.53 12.11
CA TYR A 63 12.21 -3.88 11.80
C TYR A 63 11.26 -4.77 10.99
N TYR A 64 11.74 -5.89 10.46
CA TYR A 64 10.95 -6.79 9.60
C TYR A 64 10.67 -8.12 10.31
N ARG A 65 9.40 -8.47 10.42
CA ARG A 65 8.91 -9.73 11.02
C ARG A 65 8.52 -10.70 9.93
N CYS A 66 9.49 -11.42 9.39
CA CYS A 66 9.29 -12.43 8.34
C CYS A 66 10.37 -13.52 8.45
N ASP A 67 10.20 -14.61 7.68
CA ASP A 67 11.14 -15.75 7.68
C ASP A 67 12.52 -15.38 7.10
N THR A 68 12.59 -14.34 6.25
CA THR A 68 13.80 -13.93 5.53
C THR A 68 13.95 -12.41 5.49
N PRO A 69 14.32 -11.76 6.63
CA PRO A 69 14.48 -10.30 6.69
C PRO A 69 15.51 -9.77 5.68
N ALA A 70 16.59 -10.51 5.46
CA ALA A 70 17.64 -10.15 4.49
C ALA A 70 17.10 -9.99 3.07
N PHE A 71 16.11 -10.79 2.64
CA PHE A 71 15.47 -10.63 1.34
C PHE A 71 14.74 -9.28 1.22
N VAL A 72 14.09 -8.84 2.30
CA VAL A 72 13.40 -7.54 2.33
C VAL A 72 14.42 -6.41 2.15
N LEU A 73 15.54 -6.46 2.89
CA LEU A 73 16.59 -5.45 2.79
C LEU A 73 17.20 -5.41 1.41
N HIS A 74 17.50 -6.57 0.80
CA HIS A 74 18.01 -6.64 -0.56
C HIS A 74 17.08 -5.95 -1.58
N ILE A 75 15.76 -6.06 -1.43
CA ILE A 75 14.81 -5.35 -2.30
C ILE A 75 14.84 -3.84 -2.03
N LEU A 76 14.91 -3.43 -0.76
CA LEU A 76 14.91 -2.02 -0.37
C LEU A 76 16.22 -1.29 -0.76
N GLU A 77 17.34 -2.00 -0.83
CA GLU A 77 18.62 -1.45 -1.31
C GLU A 77 18.59 -1.05 -2.79
N GLN A 78 17.70 -1.67 -3.60
CA GLN A 78 17.54 -1.31 -5.01
C GLN A 78 16.81 0.03 -5.21
N PHE A 79 16.03 0.47 -4.24
CA PHE A 79 15.37 1.76 -4.19
C PHE A 79 15.17 2.16 -2.72
N SER A 80 16.16 2.86 -2.20
CA SER A 80 16.30 3.17 -0.78
C SER A 80 15.27 4.20 -0.27
N ALA A 81 15.27 4.45 1.03
CA ALA A 81 14.48 5.52 1.63
C ALA A 81 14.93 6.90 1.11
N GLU A 82 16.24 7.07 0.92
CA GLU A 82 16.86 8.27 0.36
C GLU A 82 16.45 8.47 -1.10
N ASP A 83 16.45 7.41 -1.92
CA ASP A 83 15.97 7.46 -3.31
C ASP A 83 14.49 7.82 -3.36
N THR A 84 13.69 7.28 -2.46
CA THR A 84 12.28 7.63 -2.31
C THR A 84 12.10 9.12 -1.99
N ILE A 85 12.89 9.67 -1.07
CA ILE A 85 12.86 11.10 -0.72
C ILE A 85 13.30 11.95 -1.91
N ALA A 86 14.38 11.56 -2.61
CA ALA A 86 14.88 12.24 -3.80
C ALA A 86 13.83 12.27 -4.91
N PHE A 87 13.21 11.12 -5.20
CA PHE A 87 12.14 11.01 -6.17
C PHE A 87 10.97 11.98 -5.89
N PHE A 88 10.46 12.00 -4.65
CA PHE A 88 9.38 12.92 -4.30
C PHE A 88 9.80 14.39 -4.31
N ARG A 89 11.06 14.70 -3.96
CA ARG A 89 11.61 16.05 -4.05
C ARG A 89 11.65 16.55 -5.49
N GLU A 90 12.04 15.71 -6.46
CA GLU A 90 11.96 16.03 -7.89
C GLU A 90 10.53 16.32 -8.37
N LEU A 91 9.54 15.69 -7.74
CA LEU A 91 8.12 15.95 -7.98
C LEU A 91 7.59 17.20 -7.22
N GLY A 92 8.47 17.94 -6.52
CA GLY A 92 8.12 19.14 -5.76
C GLY A 92 7.54 18.86 -4.38
N VAL A 93 7.72 17.66 -3.84
CA VAL A 93 7.26 17.32 -2.48
C VAL A 93 8.42 17.37 -1.52
N MET A 94 8.46 18.39 -0.68
CA MET A 94 9.42 18.52 0.40
C MET A 94 9.10 17.56 1.55
N THR A 95 10.12 16.90 2.08
CA THR A 95 9.99 15.92 3.17
C THR A 95 10.12 16.59 4.54
N ARG A 96 9.38 16.08 5.51
CA ARG A 96 9.55 16.32 6.94
C ARG A 96 9.82 14.99 7.63
N ASP A 97 10.98 14.90 8.27
CA ASP A 97 11.31 13.76 9.13
C ASP A 97 10.75 13.96 10.55
N ARG A 98 10.31 12.87 11.16
CA ARG A 98 9.95 12.74 12.56
C ARG A 98 10.49 11.41 13.09
N GLN A 99 11.68 11.42 13.67
CA GLN A 99 12.31 10.23 14.23
C GLN A 99 12.39 9.07 13.20
N GLY A 100 12.84 9.37 12.00
CA GLY A 100 12.93 8.44 10.88
C GLY A 100 11.66 8.31 10.04
N TYR A 101 10.48 8.65 10.56
CA TYR A 101 9.23 8.61 9.79
C TYR A 101 9.11 9.81 8.85
N CYS A 102 9.08 9.57 7.54
CA CYS A 102 9.06 10.60 6.52
C CYS A 102 7.64 10.91 6.04
N TYR A 103 7.28 12.18 6.10
CA TYR A 103 5.99 12.72 5.68
C TYR A 103 6.20 13.87 4.69
N PRO A 104 5.23 14.17 3.80
CA PRO A 104 5.25 15.44 3.08
C PRO A 104 5.22 16.61 4.09
N ARG A 105 6.00 17.66 3.84
CA ARG A 105 6.08 18.81 4.75
C ARG A 105 4.74 19.51 4.95
N SER A 106 3.87 19.46 3.95
CA SER A 106 2.48 19.94 4.05
C SER A 106 1.63 19.19 5.10
N GLY A 107 2.05 17.98 5.51
CA GLY A 107 1.27 17.11 6.38
C GLY A 107 0.00 16.56 5.72
N GLN A 108 -0.10 16.59 4.40
CA GLN A 108 -1.27 16.15 3.63
C GLN A 108 -0.91 15.00 2.69
N ALA A 109 -1.60 13.87 2.83
CA ALA A 109 -1.42 12.70 1.98
C ALA A 109 -1.73 12.99 0.49
N SER A 110 -2.58 13.98 0.23
CA SER A 110 -2.89 14.44 -1.12
C SER A 110 -1.67 14.98 -1.89
N ALA A 111 -0.68 15.54 -1.19
CA ALA A 111 0.56 16.00 -1.81
C ALA A 111 1.30 14.85 -2.51
N ILE A 112 1.43 13.70 -1.85
CA ILE A 112 2.05 12.48 -2.40
C ILE A 112 1.22 11.94 -3.56
N ARG A 113 -0.09 11.74 -3.35
CA ARG A 113 -0.98 11.21 -4.39
C ARG A 113 -0.97 12.07 -5.66
N ASN A 114 -1.15 13.38 -5.49
CA ASN A 114 -1.23 14.30 -6.62
C ASN A 114 0.11 14.43 -7.36
N ALA A 115 1.24 14.33 -6.66
CA ALA A 115 2.56 14.29 -7.28
C ALA A 115 2.71 13.08 -8.20
N LEU A 116 2.32 11.88 -7.73
CA LEU A 116 2.34 10.65 -8.53
C LEU A 116 1.41 10.74 -9.74
N LEU A 117 0.18 11.22 -9.57
CA LEU A 117 -0.78 11.35 -10.67
C LEU A 117 -0.31 12.34 -11.74
N ARG A 118 0.22 13.51 -11.34
CA ARG A 118 0.79 14.48 -12.30
C ARG A 118 1.99 13.90 -13.06
N LYS A 119 2.84 13.11 -12.38
CA LYS A 119 3.98 12.46 -13.06
C LYS A 119 3.48 11.41 -14.05
N ALA A 120 2.47 10.62 -13.67
CA ALA A 120 1.85 9.64 -14.56
C ALA A 120 1.25 10.31 -15.82
N GLU A 121 0.49 11.39 -15.62
CA GLU A 121 -0.08 12.19 -16.70
C GLU A 121 1.01 12.75 -17.65
N LYS A 122 2.06 13.35 -17.09
CA LYS A 122 3.20 13.90 -17.85
C LYS A 122 3.92 12.85 -18.70
N LEU A 123 3.92 11.59 -18.25
CA LEU A 123 4.51 10.46 -18.97
C LEU A 123 3.53 9.79 -19.94
N GLY A 124 2.31 10.30 -20.10
CA GLY A 124 1.30 9.73 -20.98
C GLY A 124 0.74 8.38 -20.53
N ILE A 125 0.81 8.05 -19.24
CA ILE A 125 0.25 6.82 -18.71
C ILE A 125 -1.27 6.87 -18.75
N GLU A 126 -1.91 5.91 -19.43
CA GLU A 126 -3.36 5.80 -19.47
C GLU A 126 -3.88 5.16 -18.17
N ILE A 127 -4.65 5.90 -17.38
CA ILE A 127 -5.26 5.39 -16.15
C ILE A 127 -6.74 5.11 -16.40
N HIS A 128 -7.10 3.83 -16.35
CA HIS A 128 -8.47 3.35 -16.50
C HIS A 128 -9.04 2.99 -15.13
N ASN A 129 -9.81 3.91 -14.57
CA ASN A 129 -10.51 3.73 -13.30
C ASN A 129 -11.87 3.02 -13.50
N GLY A 130 -12.41 2.42 -12.45
CA GLY A 130 -13.67 1.67 -12.49
C GLY A 130 -13.59 0.35 -13.27
N ILE A 131 -12.38 -0.14 -13.57
CA ILE A 131 -12.16 -1.34 -14.37
C ILE A 131 -11.96 -2.57 -13.48
N GLY A 132 -13.04 -3.29 -13.24
CA GLY A 132 -12.99 -4.60 -12.59
C GLY A 132 -12.51 -5.69 -13.55
N ILE A 133 -11.37 -6.29 -13.28
CA ILE A 133 -10.82 -7.40 -14.06
C ILE A 133 -11.48 -8.71 -13.58
N ARG A 134 -12.01 -9.50 -14.50
CA ARG A 134 -12.61 -10.81 -14.24
C ARG A 134 -11.58 -11.92 -14.35
N LYS A 135 -10.72 -11.84 -15.36
CA LYS A 135 -9.71 -12.86 -15.65
C LYS A 135 -8.50 -12.24 -16.32
N ILE A 136 -7.32 -12.75 -15.99
CA ILE A 136 -6.06 -12.47 -16.69
C ILE A 136 -5.59 -13.78 -17.28
N ILE A 137 -5.26 -13.78 -18.58
CA ILE A 137 -4.78 -14.96 -19.31
C ILE A 137 -3.44 -14.58 -19.97
N ARG A 138 -2.50 -15.51 -20.02
CA ARG A 138 -1.26 -15.37 -20.77
C ARG A 138 -1.23 -16.41 -21.88
N GLU A 139 -1.23 -15.94 -23.12
CA GLU A 139 -1.15 -16.77 -24.32
C GLU A 139 -0.22 -16.09 -25.35
N ASN A 140 0.59 -16.87 -26.03
CA ASN A 140 1.50 -16.38 -27.07
C ASN A 140 2.36 -15.18 -26.62
N ASN A 141 2.96 -15.24 -25.43
CA ASN A 141 3.74 -14.16 -24.82
C ASN A 141 2.96 -12.83 -24.62
N ARG A 142 1.66 -12.88 -24.56
CA ARG A 142 0.78 -11.72 -24.37
C ARG A 142 -0.19 -11.96 -23.22
N PHE A 143 -0.42 -10.94 -22.43
CA PHE A 143 -1.48 -10.94 -21.41
C PHE A 143 -2.76 -10.36 -21.99
N SER A 144 -3.89 -11.00 -21.71
CA SER A 144 -5.23 -10.48 -21.96
C SER A 144 -5.97 -10.29 -20.65
N PHE A 145 -6.63 -9.15 -20.51
CA PHE A 145 -7.40 -8.76 -19.33
C PHE A 145 -8.86 -8.68 -19.72
N ASP A 146 -9.68 -9.63 -19.26
CA ASP A 146 -11.11 -9.63 -19.47
C ASP A 146 -11.79 -8.73 -18.43
N THR A 147 -12.55 -7.74 -18.91
CA THR A 147 -13.26 -6.77 -18.08
C THR A 147 -14.70 -6.59 -18.58
N LYS A 148 -15.54 -5.93 -17.78
CA LYS A 148 -16.90 -5.58 -18.24
C LYS A 148 -16.90 -4.55 -19.39
N SER A 149 -15.84 -3.74 -19.48
CA SER A 149 -15.71 -2.65 -20.47
C SER A 149 -15.00 -3.09 -21.75
N GLY A 150 -14.69 -4.37 -21.91
CA GLY A 150 -13.94 -4.92 -23.03
C GLY A 150 -12.61 -5.54 -22.59
N SER A 151 -11.80 -5.94 -23.55
CA SER A 151 -10.52 -6.59 -23.30
C SER A 151 -9.35 -5.63 -23.53
N PHE A 152 -8.36 -5.70 -22.63
CA PHE A 152 -7.08 -5.01 -22.74
C PHE A 152 -5.98 -6.04 -22.97
N PHE A 153 -4.87 -5.62 -23.56
CA PHE A 153 -3.76 -6.53 -23.90
C PHE A 153 -2.41 -5.87 -23.61
N SER A 154 -1.45 -6.66 -23.13
CA SER A 154 -0.07 -6.19 -22.96
C SER A 154 0.95 -7.29 -23.12
N THR A 155 2.20 -6.92 -23.33
CA THR A 155 3.35 -7.84 -23.31
C THR A 155 3.74 -8.20 -21.88
N CYS A 156 3.67 -7.22 -20.95
CA CYS A 156 3.99 -7.40 -19.53
C CYS A 156 2.81 -7.04 -18.64
N CYS A 157 2.69 -7.75 -17.51
CA CYS A 157 1.69 -7.49 -16.48
C CYS A 157 2.37 -7.31 -15.12
N ILE A 158 2.02 -6.23 -14.42
CA ILE A 158 2.47 -5.98 -13.05
C ILE A 158 1.24 -6.02 -12.13
N LEU A 159 1.25 -6.94 -11.16
CA LEU A 159 0.21 -7.01 -10.14
C LEU A 159 0.55 -6.10 -8.95
N ALA A 160 -0.18 -5.02 -8.78
CA ALA A 160 -0.01 -4.02 -7.72
C ALA A 160 -1.31 -3.75 -6.94
N THR A 161 -2.14 -4.77 -6.79
CA THR A 161 -3.49 -4.71 -6.21
C THR A 161 -3.50 -4.50 -4.69
N GLY A 162 -2.35 -4.55 -4.03
CA GLY A 162 -2.25 -4.55 -2.57
C GLY A 162 -2.56 -5.91 -1.96
N GLY A 163 -2.68 -5.95 -0.63
CA GLY A 163 -2.97 -7.15 0.13
C GLY A 163 -4.44 -7.31 0.50
N MET A 164 -4.72 -7.74 1.76
CA MET A 164 -6.08 -7.93 2.29
C MET A 164 -6.43 -6.97 3.43
N ALA A 165 -5.51 -6.08 3.80
CA ALA A 165 -5.76 -5.12 4.87
C ALA A 165 -6.64 -3.97 4.37
N SER A 166 -7.77 -3.76 5.05
CA SER A 166 -8.76 -2.72 4.70
C SER A 166 -9.38 -2.90 3.29
N PRO A 167 -10.22 -3.94 3.09
CA PRO A 167 -10.86 -4.22 1.79
C PRO A 167 -11.66 -3.04 1.23
N LYS A 168 -12.32 -2.26 2.10
CA LYS A 168 -13.07 -1.04 1.71
C LYS A 168 -12.20 0.02 1.02
N SER A 169 -10.89 -0.02 1.19
CA SER A 169 -9.93 0.88 0.53
C SER A 169 -9.26 0.26 -0.70
N GLY A 170 -9.72 -0.93 -1.14
CA GLY A 170 -9.30 -1.60 -2.37
C GLY A 170 -8.30 -2.74 -2.22
N SER A 171 -7.87 -3.04 -1.00
CA SER A 171 -7.01 -4.21 -0.78
C SER A 171 -7.86 -5.40 -0.37
N ASP A 172 -8.50 -6.04 -1.36
CA ASP A 172 -9.49 -7.13 -1.19
C ASP A 172 -8.89 -8.54 -1.37
N GLY A 173 -7.60 -8.62 -1.70
CA GLY A 173 -6.90 -9.89 -1.93
C GLY A 173 -7.06 -10.46 -3.34
N SER A 174 -7.71 -9.77 -4.28
CA SER A 174 -7.90 -10.22 -5.66
C SER A 174 -6.58 -10.54 -6.37
N GLY A 175 -5.51 -9.79 -6.10
CA GLY A 175 -4.18 -10.06 -6.65
C GLY A 175 -3.63 -11.43 -6.30
N TYR A 176 -3.94 -11.96 -5.14
CA TYR A 176 -3.52 -13.32 -4.77
C TYR A 176 -4.20 -14.39 -5.63
N ILE A 177 -5.44 -14.15 -6.07
CA ILE A 177 -6.16 -15.05 -6.96
C ILE A 177 -5.48 -15.06 -8.33
N TYR A 178 -5.15 -13.88 -8.86
CA TYR A 178 -4.42 -13.78 -10.13
C TYR A 178 -3.04 -14.42 -10.04
N ALA A 179 -2.26 -14.15 -8.99
CA ALA A 179 -0.95 -14.76 -8.81
C ALA A 179 -1.04 -16.30 -8.78
N LYS A 180 -2.00 -16.87 -8.05
CA LYS A 180 -2.23 -18.31 -8.02
C LYS A 180 -2.60 -18.88 -9.39
N SER A 181 -3.36 -18.17 -10.22
CA SER A 181 -3.73 -18.64 -11.57
C SER A 181 -2.53 -18.73 -12.51
N PHE A 182 -1.41 -18.07 -12.17
CA PHE A 182 -0.12 -18.17 -12.85
C PHE A 182 0.88 -19.13 -12.18
N GLY A 183 0.40 -19.96 -11.23
CA GLY A 183 1.22 -20.98 -10.57
C GLY A 183 2.02 -20.49 -9.36
N HIS A 184 1.85 -19.24 -8.92
CA HIS A 184 2.52 -18.75 -7.72
C HIS A 184 1.90 -19.32 -6.43
N THR A 185 2.76 -19.65 -5.47
CA THR A 185 2.33 -20.01 -4.12
C THR A 185 2.06 -18.74 -3.31
N VAL A 186 0.95 -18.71 -2.61
CA VAL A 186 0.60 -17.60 -1.70
C VAL A 186 0.48 -18.16 -0.29
N LYS A 187 1.39 -17.77 0.60
CA LYS A 187 1.25 -18.04 2.05
C LYS A 187 0.02 -17.30 2.56
N LYS A 188 -0.75 -17.96 3.44
CA LYS A 188 -1.96 -17.34 4.03
C LYS A 188 -1.60 -16.02 4.72
N PRO A 189 -2.15 -14.88 4.28
CA PRO A 189 -1.91 -13.61 4.95
C PRO A 189 -2.49 -13.62 6.37
N LEU A 190 -1.69 -13.12 7.31
CA LEU A 190 -2.11 -12.94 8.71
C LEU A 190 -2.21 -11.45 9.03
N PRO A 191 -3.10 -11.03 9.95
CA PRO A 191 -3.15 -9.66 10.41
C PRO A 191 -1.85 -9.28 11.12
N ALA A 192 -1.17 -8.22 10.66
CA ALA A 192 0.00 -7.64 11.33
C ALA A 192 -0.41 -6.61 12.39
N LEU A 193 -1.53 -5.92 12.15
CA LEU A 193 -2.16 -5.02 13.12
C LEU A 193 -3.55 -5.55 13.43
N THR A 194 -3.82 -5.78 14.72
CA THR A 194 -5.13 -6.22 15.20
C THR A 194 -5.61 -5.35 16.34
N ALA A 195 -6.91 -5.27 16.46
CA ALA A 195 -7.53 -4.62 17.61
C ALA A 195 -7.44 -5.55 18.81
N LEU A 196 -7.14 -4.99 19.98
CA LEU A 196 -7.26 -5.66 21.25
C LEU A 196 -8.63 -5.35 21.86
N MET A 197 -9.29 -6.37 22.38
CA MET A 197 -10.50 -6.21 23.19
C MET A 197 -10.11 -6.15 24.66
N ALA A 198 -10.71 -5.24 25.40
CA ALA A 198 -10.49 -5.15 26.83
C ALA A 198 -11.82 -5.08 27.56
N GLU A 199 -11.93 -5.82 28.64
CA GLU A 199 -13.10 -5.87 29.52
C GLU A 199 -12.94 -4.84 30.64
N ALA A 200 -13.11 -3.55 30.29
CA ALA A 200 -13.05 -2.48 31.27
C ALA A 200 -14.09 -1.38 30.94
N ASN A 201 -15.09 -1.23 31.79
CA ASN A 201 -16.22 -0.30 31.55
C ASN A 201 -15.80 1.16 31.44
N TRP A 202 -14.77 1.59 32.19
CA TRP A 202 -14.24 2.96 32.17
C TRP A 202 -13.62 3.35 30.82
N LEU A 203 -13.22 2.39 30.01
CA LEU A 203 -12.66 2.65 28.67
C LEU A 203 -13.68 3.31 27.72
N LYS A 204 -14.98 3.14 27.95
CA LYS A 204 -16.04 3.80 27.17
C LYS A 204 -15.97 5.33 27.29
N GLU A 205 -15.61 5.83 28.47
CA GLU A 205 -15.53 7.24 28.78
C GLU A 205 -14.28 7.91 28.20
N THR A 206 -13.26 7.11 27.85
CA THR A 206 -11.98 7.59 27.28
C THR A 206 -11.93 7.55 25.77
N THR A 207 -13.07 7.40 25.10
CA THR A 207 -13.13 7.33 23.63
C THR A 207 -12.52 8.57 22.98
N GLY A 208 -11.57 8.36 22.04
CA GLY A 208 -10.91 9.46 21.32
C GLY A 208 -9.72 10.07 22.06
N VAL A 209 -9.50 9.72 23.33
CA VAL A 209 -8.34 10.19 24.11
C VAL A 209 -7.06 9.63 23.49
N ARG A 210 -6.03 10.46 23.41
CA ARG A 210 -4.66 10.08 23.05
C ARG A 210 -3.78 10.21 24.27
N ALA A 211 -3.00 9.18 24.55
CA ALA A 211 -2.03 9.18 25.63
C ALA A 211 -0.69 8.63 25.16
N ASP A 212 0.39 9.19 25.70
CA ASP A 212 1.69 8.55 25.64
C ASP A 212 1.74 7.52 26.79
N ALA A 213 2.08 6.28 26.47
CA ALA A 213 2.10 5.21 27.46
C ALA A 213 3.13 4.15 27.09
N THR A 214 3.49 3.31 28.06
CA THR A 214 4.33 2.14 27.83
C THR A 214 3.44 0.89 27.88
N VAL A 215 3.49 0.08 26.82
CA VAL A 215 2.82 -1.23 26.79
C VAL A 215 3.78 -2.33 27.13
N LYS A 216 3.37 -3.17 28.05
CA LYS A 216 4.06 -4.41 28.39
C LYS A 216 3.20 -5.59 27.98
N LEU A 217 3.80 -6.52 27.24
CA LEU A 217 3.18 -7.79 26.88
C LEU A 217 3.70 -8.87 27.84
N TYR A 218 2.77 -9.54 28.48
CA TYR A 218 3.07 -10.69 29.34
C TYR A 218 2.57 -11.97 28.68
N VAL A 219 3.39 -13.01 28.70
CA VAL A 219 3.03 -14.38 28.32
C VAL A 219 3.40 -15.27 29.47
N ASP A 220 2.47 -16.07 30.00
CA ASP A 220 2.66 -16.96 31.13
C ASP A 220 3.31 -16.26 32.34
N GLY A 221 2.89 -15.04 32.63
CA GLY A 221 3.39 -14.22 33.75
C GLY A 221 4.73 -13.52 33.50
N SER A 222 5.42 -13.79 32.41
CA SER A 222 6.70 -13.17 32.05
C SER A 222 6.52 -12.03 31.07
N CYS A 223 7.18 -10.89 31.35
CA CYS A 223 7.17 -9.77 30.41
C CYS A 223 8.05 -10.09 29.20
N VAL A 224 7.43 -10.29 28.03
CA VAL A 224 8.13 -10.66 26.77
C VAL A 224 8.40 -9.48 25.86
N ALA A 225 7.71 -8.35 26.07
CA ALA A 225 7.96 -7.12 25.33
C ALA A 225 7.50 -5.89 26.12
N GLU A 226 8.26 -4.81 25.97
CA GLU A 226 7.92 -3.48 26.50
C GLU A 226 8.19 -2.44 25.41
N VAL A 227 7.18 -1.62 25.07
CA VAL A 227 7.27 -0.64 23.98
C VAL A 227 6.62 0.65 24.41
N PRO A 228 7.32 1.80 24.30
CA PRO A 228 6.70 3.12 24.43
C PRO A 228 5.84 3.40 23.19
N VAL A 229 4.61 3.83 23.39
CA VAL A 229 3.66 4.03 22.29
C VAL A 229 2.77 5.25 22.53
N LYS A 230 2.27 5.81 21.43
CA LYS A 230 1.21 6.81 21.44
C LYS A 230 -0.13 6.14 21.16
N TYR A 231 -1.03 6.13 22.13
CA TYR A 231 -2.34 5.51 22.00
C TYR A 231 -3.43 6.46 21.55
N ARG A 232 -4.38 5.90 20.83
CA ARG A 232 -5.69 6.49 20.62
C ARG A 232 -6.76 5.45 20.93
N TRP A 233 -7.61 5.73 21.86
CA TRP A 233 -8.79 4.94 22.14
C TRP A 233 -9.86 5.20 21.07
N LEU A 234 -10.34 4.17 20.39
CA LEU A 234 -11.43 4.24 19.43
C LEU A 234 -12.50 3.24 19.83
N ILE A 235 -13.70 3.73 20.12
CA ILE A 235 -14.88 2.87 20.15
C ILE A 235 -15.45 2.82 18.73
N MET A 236 -15.51 1.65 18.14
CA MET A 236 -16.30 1.38 16.95
C MET A 236 -17.46 0.48 17.36
N GLY A 237 -18.65 1.04 17.54
CA GLY A 237 -20.00 0.48 17.50
C GLY A 237 -20.33 -0.93 18.02
N PHE A 238 -19.38 -1.65 18.66
CA PHE A 238 -19.56 -2.98 19.26
C PHE A 238 -18.84 -3.04 20.62
N PRO A 239 -19.25 -3.90 21.53
CA PRO A 239 -18.58 -4.06 22.82
C PRO A 239 -17.17 -4.65 22.60
N GLY A 240 -16.18 -3.80 22.55
CA GLY A 240 -14.77 -4.16 22.38
C GLY A 240 -13.93 -2.96 22.02
N PHE A 241 -12.80 -2.79 22.69
CA PHE A 241 -11.85 -1.71 22.43
C PHE A 241 -10.79 -2.18 21.43
N ARG A 242 -10.38 -1.27 20.55
CA ARG A 242 -9.27 -1.52 19.65
C ARG A 242 -8.11 -0.62 20.01
N LEU A 243 -6.99 -1.20 20.41
CA LEU A 243 -5.71 -0.52 20.46
C LEU A 243 -5.10 -0.51 19.05
N PHE A 244 -4.79 0.68 18.54
CA PHE A 244 -3.98 0.83 17.34
C PHE A 244 -2.60 1.31 17.74
N ARG A 245 -1.58 0.69 17.18
CA ARG A 245 -0.18 1.09 17.28
C ARG A 245 0.11 2.32 16.44
#